data_c3381afd6e3f49929261a6db76dead6a
#
_entry.id   c3381afd6e3f49929261a6db76dead6a
#
_cell.length_a   1.000
_cell.length_b   1.000
_cell.length_c   1.000
_cell.angle_alpha   90.00
_cell.angle_beta   90.00
_cell.angle_gamma   90.00
#
_symmetry.space_group_name_H-M   'P 1'
#
loop_
_entity.id
_entity.type
_entity.pdbx_description
1 polymer ?
#
loop_
_entity_poly.entity_id
_entity_poly.type
_entity_poly.pdbx_seq_one_letter_code
_entity_poly.pdbx_strand_id
1 'polypeptide(L)'
;MDADLDLLCTAVYCTADDLLPDAPGNARRLVTDAEVVTLCVAQAIMGIPSDRRFLKVARKRLAHLFPSIPSQPAYFKRRRRLADQLEWLMAMFASQSPGYRDDLLLIDSTPVECARSRETVQRSALADAADYGWCASQHRFFWGFRLHALFALDGTPRALTLVSPRLDDREVGLTLLQRCDLAGGETVIGDKNYAGRDFARAVSALDATIVRPRRRDEPGQGPHLAPIRQRIESIFWTCKDLLTLERHGARTLNGLRERILQRFLTLAACITLNHQLGRPPRALVDYVA
;
A
#
# COMPACT_ATOMS: atom_id res chain seq x y z
N MET A 1 -17.24 -19.80 11.29
CA MET A 1 -17.03 -19.07 10.04
C MET A 1 -16.83 -17.62 10.42
N ASP A 2 -15.90 -16.99 9.82
CA ASP A 2 -15.53 -15.60 10.08
C ASP A 2 -16.32 -14.72 9.09
N ALA A 3 -17.50 -14.29 9.51
CA ALA A 3 -18.45 -13.62 8.63
C ALA A 3 -17.88 -12.35 7.97
N ASP A 4 -17.03 -11.60 8.67
CA ASP A 4 -16.46 -10.38 8.14
C ASP A 4 -15.32 -10.65 7.14
N LEU A 5 -14.48 -11.66 7.38
CA LEU A 5 -13.48 -12.10 6.42
C LEU A 5 -14.12 -12.67 5.16
N ASP A 6 -15.19 -13.46 5.31
CA ASP A 6 -15.94 -14.02 4.19
C ASP A 6 -16.59 -12.91 3.34
N LEU A 7 -17.13 -11.88 3.99
CA LEU A 7 -17.69 -10.71 3.31
C LEU A 7 -16.63 -9.94 2.54
N LEU A 8 -15.46 -9.70 3.13
CA LEU A 8 -14.34 -9.04 2.44
C LEU A 8 -13.88 -9.87 1.24
N CYS A 9 -13.70 -11.18 1.41
CA CYS A 9 -13.30 -12.07 0.32
C CYS A 9 -14.34 -12.05 -0.81
N THR A 10 -15.61 -12.08 -0.49
CA THR A 10 -16.71 -12.04 -1.48
C THR A 10 -16.71 -10.70 -2.24
N ALA A 11 -16.62 -9.58 -1.54
CA ALA A 11 -16.57 -8.25 -2.16
C ALA A 11 -15.38 -8.10 -3.10
N VAL A 12 -14.19 -8.55 -2.66
CA VAL A 12 -12.99 -8.51 -3.49
C VAL A 12 -13.09 -9.44 -4.69
N TYR A 13 -13.65 -10.65 -4.50
CA TYR A 13 -13.84 -11.59 -5.59
C TYR A 13 -14.78 -11.03 -6.66
N CYS A 14 -15.97 -10.57 -6.28
CA CYS A 14 -16.94 -10.02 -7.23
C CYS A 14 -16.33 -8.83 -8.01
N THR A 15 -15.70 -7.88 -7.32
CA THR A 15 -15.05 -6.74 -7.98
C THR A 15 -13.94 -7.19 -8.93
N ALA A 16 -13.11 -8.14 -8.53
CA ALA A 16 -12.02 -8.62 -9.37
C ALA A 16 -12.52 -9.45 -10.56
N ASP A 17 -13.58 -10.22 -10.38
CA ASP A 17 -14.20 -11.06 -11.42
C ASP A 17 -14.87 -10.19 -12.49
N ASP A 18 -15.57 -9.14 -12.07
CA ASP A 18 -16.24 -8.18 -12.97
C ASP A 18 -15.24 -7.35 -13.78
N LEU A 19 -14.08 -7.03 -13.21
CA LEU A 19 -13.14 -6.07 -13.78
C LEU A 19 -11.95 -6.72 -14.50
N LEU A 20 -11.52 -7.90 -14.09
CA LEU A 20 -10.37 -8.56 -14.72
C LEU A 20 -10.80 -9.23 -16.04
N PRO A 21 -9.99 -9.10 -17.10
CA PRO A 21 -10.32 -9.75 -18.36
C PRO A 21 -10.33 -11.27 -18.21
N ASP A 22 -11.26 -11.91 -18.89
CA ASP A 22 -11.26 -13.37 -19.03
C ASP A 22 -9.93 -13.83 -19.63
N ALA A 23 -9.20 -14.63 -18.87
CA ALA A 23 -7.98 -15.22 -19.39
C ALA A 23 -8.32 -16.31 -20.40
N PRO A 24 -7.63 -16.37 -21.56
CA PRO A 24 -7.88 -17.38 -22.58
C PRO A 24 -7.88 -18.78 -21.97
N GLY A 25 -8.94 -19.53 -22.29
CA GLY A 25 -9.29 -20.78 -21.64
C GLY A 25 -8.17 -21.81 -21.68
N ASN A 26 -7.60 -22.10 -20.52
CA ASN A 26 -6.81 -23.29 -20.31
C ASN A 26 -7.67 -24.26 -19.48
N ALA A 27 -8.15 -25.35 -20.11
CA ALA A 27 -8.98 -26.35 -19.47
C ALA A 27 -8.39 -26.96 -18.18
N ARG A 28 -7.08 -26.79 -17.97
CA ARG A 28 -6.38 -27.22 -16.73
C ARG A 28 -6.35 -26.15 -15.64
N ARG A 29 -6.91 -24.96 -15.88
CA ARG A 29 -6.90 -23.85 -14.93
C ARG A 29 -8.04 -24.02 -13.93
N LEU A 30 -7.72 -24.51 -12.74
CA LEU A 30 -8.70 -24.73 -11.65
C LEU A 30 -8.97 -23.50 -10.78
N VAL A 31 -8.18 -22.44 -10.91
CA VAL A 31 -8.27 -21.24 -10.07
C VAL A 31 -8.26 -20.02 -10.98
N THR A 32 -9.18 -19.08 -10.83
CA THR A 32 -9.28 -17.84 -11.62
C THR A 32 -8.26 -16.78 -11.14
N ASP A 33 -8.07 -15.69 -11.89
CA ASP A 33 -7.22 -14.58 -11.44
C ASP A 33 -7.91 -13.79 -10.33
N ALA A 34 -9.24 -13.66 -10.37
CA ALA A 34 -10.04 -13.09 -9.28
C ALA A 34 -9.86 -13.87 -7.97
N GLU A 35 -9.89 -15.21 -8.01
CA GLU A 35 -9.61 -16.02 -6.82
C GLU A 35 -8.17 -15.82 -6.30
N VAL A 36 -7.17 -15.66 -7.17
CA VAL A 36 -5.79 -15.37 -6.74
C VAL A 36 -5.69 -13.98 -6.09
N VAL A 37 -6.34 -12.96 -6.65
CA VAL A 37 -6.42 -11.62 -6.06
C VAL A 37 -7.09 -11.68 -4.69
N THR A 38 -8.20 -12.37 -4.57
CA THR A 38 -8.92 -12.56 -3.30
C THR A 38 -8.04 -13.27 -2.26
N LEU A 39 -7.32 -14.31 -2.65
CA LEU A 39 -6.35 -14.96 -1.78
C LEU A 39 -5.19 -14.01 -1.38
N CYS A 40 -4.79 -13.08 -2.25
CA CYS A 40 -3.78 -12.07 -1.91
C CYS A 40 -4.31 -11.14 -0.79
N VAL A 41 -5.54 -10.65 -0.91
CA VAL A 41 -6.18 -9.81 0.11
C VAL A 41 -6.35 -10.60 1.41
N ALA A 42 -6.89 -11.81 1.35
CA ALA A 42 -7.04 -12.70 2.52
C ALA A 42 -5.69 -12.93 3.22
N GLN A 43 -4.61 -13.18 2.47
CA GLN A 43 -3.28 -13.36 3.05
C GLN A 43 -2.80 -12.12 3.81
N ALA A 44 -3.00 -10.93 3.25
CA ALA A 44 -2.53 -9.69 3.87
C ALA A 44 -3.33 -9.36 5.11
N ILE A 45 -4.68 -9.43 5.07
CA ILE A 45 -5.52 -9.12 6.22
C ILE A 45 -5.35 -10.13 7.35
N MET A 46 -5.15 -11.40 7.05
CA MET A 46 -4.83 -12.42 8.07
C MET A 46 -3.42 -12.27 8.66
N GLY A 47 -2.63 -11.30 8.24
CA GLY A 47 -1.29 -11.04 8.77
C GLY A 47 -0.30 -12.19 8.58
N ILE A 48 -0.45 -13.02 7.54
CA ILE A 48 0.39 -14.22 7.30
C ILE A 48 1.39 -13.96 6.17
N PRO A 49 2.64 -13.53 6.44
CA PRO A 49 3.60 -13.17 5.39
C PRO A 49 4.07 -14.36 4.54
N SER A 50 4.08 -15.56 5.11
CA SER A 50 4.56 -16.78 4.45
C SER A 50 3.48 -17.41 3.58
N ASP A 51 3.73 -17.53 2.26
CA ASP A 51 2.82 -18.19 1.32
C ASP A 51 2.49 -19.63 1.73
N ARG A 52 3.52 -20.39 2.15
CA ARG A 52 3.35 -21.78 2.58
C ARG A 52 2.42 -21.89 3.80
N ARG A 53 2.61 -21.00 4.79
CA ARG A 53 1.76 -20.97 5.99
C ARG A 53 0.35 -20.52 5.64
N PHE A 54 0.24 -19.46 4.85
CA PHE A 54 -1.05 -18.95 4.42
C PHE A 54 -1.87 -20.01 3.68
N LEU A 55 -1.33 -20.63 2.64
CA LEU A 55 -2.07 -21.65 1.87
C LEU A 55 -2.47 -22.88 2.70
N LYS A 56 -1.69 -23.22 3.75
CA LYS A 56 -2.10 -24.26 4.71
C LYS A 56 -3.30 -23.79 5.54
N VAL A 57 -3.34 -22.54 5.97
CA VAL A 57 -4.46 -21.95 6.71
C VAL A 57 -5.68 -21.78 5.79
N ALA A 58 -5.49 -21.28 4.57
CA ALA A 58 -6.55 -21.07 3.59
C ALA A 58 -7.32 -22.38 3.28
N ARG A 59 -6.61 -23.50 3.11
CA ARG A 59 -7.24 -24.82 2.92
C ARG A 59 -8.14 -25.26 4.08
N LYS A 60 -7.97 -24.68 5.27
CA LYS A 60 -8.80 -24.99 6.44
C LYS A 60 -9.89 -23.97 6.69
N ARG A 61 -9.55 -22.68 6.58
CA ARG A 61 -10.45 -21.57 6.96
C ARG A 61 -11.29 -21.04 5.79
N LEU A 62 -10.76 -21.12 4.56
CA LEU A 62 -11.37 -20.53 3.37
C LEU A 62 -11.85 -21.56 2.35
N ALA A 63 -11.81 -22.87 2.67
CA ALA A 63 -12.23 -23.95 1.75
C ALA A 63 -13.69 -23.85 1.30
N HIS A 64 -14.54 -23.21 2.09
CA HIS A 64 -15.95 -22.99 1.77
C HIS A 64 -16.15 -21.88 0.72
N LEU A 65 -15.19 -20.96 0.58
CA LEU A 65 -15.22 -19.89 -0.42
C LEU A 65 -14.50 -20.27 -1.72
N PHE A 66 -13.52 -21.16 -1.65
CA PHE A 66 -12.68 -21.51 -2.79
C PHE A 66 -12.78 -22.99 -3.13
N PRO A 67 -13.34 -23.34 -4.30
CA PRO A 67 -13.40 -24.75 -4.75
C PRO A 67 -12.02 -25.40 -4.85
N SER A 68 -10.98 -24.60 -5.13
CA SER A 68 -9.61 -25.07 -5.21
C SER A 68 -8.63 -24.02 -4.67
N ILE A 69 -7.69 -24.48 -3.84
CA ILE A 69 -6.59 -23.65 -3.34
C ILE A 69 -5.30 -24.02 -4.10
N PRO A 70 -4.64 -23.06 -4.74
CA PRO A 70 -3.47 -23.33 -5.57
C PRO A 70 -2.29 -23.91 -4.77
N SER A 71 -1.37 -24.59 -5.47
CA SER A 71 -0.08 -24.94 -4.87
C SER A 71 0.77 -23.68 -4.63
N GLN A 72 1.75 -23.74 -3.71
CA GLN A 72 2.61 -22.59 -3.42
C GLN A 72 3.35 -22.04 -4.67
N PRO A 73 3.95 -22.86 -5.53
CA PRO A 73 4.60 -22.36 -6.76
C PRO A 73 3.60 -21.70 -7.73
N ALA A 74 2.40 -22.26 -7.88
CA ALA A 74 1.36 -21.70 -8.74
C ALA A 74 0.87 -20.36 -8.20
N TYR A 75 0.58 -20.26 -6.91
CA TYR A 75 0.18 -19.03 -6.24
C TYR A 75 1.23 -17.93 -6.39
N PHE A 76 2.50 -18.22 -6.07
CA PHE A 76 3.63 -17.30 -6.20
C PHE A 76 3.80 -16.79 -7.64
N LYS A 77 3.81 -17.72 -8.63
CA LYS A 77 3.99 -17.36 -10.05
C LYS A 77 2.86 -16.48 -10.56
N ARG A 78 1.62 -16.80 -10.18
CA ARG A 78 0.44 -16.04 -10.64
C ARG A 78 0.36 -14.67 -9.98
N ARG A 79 0.54 -14.58 -8.67
CA ARG A 79 0.55 -13.27 -7.97
C ARG A 79 1.57 -12.32 -8.58
N ARG A 80 2.78 -12.80 -8.92
CA ARG A 80 3.80 -11.98 -9.60
C ARG A 80 3.35 -11.47 -10.97
N ARG A 81 2.60 -12.26 -11.71
CA ARG A 81 2.04 -11.84 -13.00
C ARG A 81 0.92 -10.82 -12.86
N LEU A 82 0.24 -10.85 -11.75
CA LEU A 82 -0.89 -9.96 -11.45
C LEU A 82 -0.48 -8.67 -10.74
N ALA A 83 0.81 -8.32 -10.69
CA ALA A 83 1.26 -7.13 -9.97
C ALA A 83 0.60 -5.84 -10.48
N ASP A 84 0.51 -5.67 -11.79
CA ASP A 84 -0.12 -4.49 -12.40
C ASP A 84 -1.64 -4.49 -12.18
N GLN A 85 -2.27 -5.66 -12.21
CA GLN A 85 -3.69 -5.82 -11.87
C GLN A 85 -3.97 -5.53 -10.40
N LEU A 86 -3.07 -5.90 -9.47
CA LEU A 86 -3.19 -5.53 -8.07
C LEU A 86 -3.14 -4.01 -7.86
N GLU A 87 -2.25 -3.31 -8.59
CA GLU A 87 -2.15 -1.85 -8.55
C GLU A 87 -3.42 -1.20 -9.12
N TRP A 88 -3.87 -1.68 -10.27
CA TRP A 88 -5.09 -1.19 -10.89
C TRP A 88 -6.34 -1.42 -10.02
N LEU A 89 -6.52 -2.63 -9.48
CA LEU A 89 -7.63 -2.93 -8.57
C LEU A 89 -7.56 -2.10 -7.28
N MET A 90 -6.36 -1.82 -6.76
CA MET A 90 -6.19 -0.88 -5.64
C MET A 90 -6.77 0.49 -5.98
N ALA A 91 -6.46 1.02 -7.17
CA ALA A 91 -7.00 2.31 -7.61
C ALA A 91 -8.52 2.24 -7.82
N MET A 92 -9.05 1.13 -8.34
CA MET A 92 -10.49 0.93 -8.52
C MET A 92 -11.24 0.89 -7.18
N PHE A 93 -10.75 0.15 -6.18
CA PHE A 93 -11.32 0.19 -4.84
C PHE A 93 -11.22 1.59 -4.22
N ALA A 94 -10.04 2.22 -4.32
CA ALA A 94 -9.85 3.57 -3.80
C ALA A 94 -10.85 4.56 -4.40
N SER A 95 -11.10 4.51 -5.71
CA SER A 95 -12.02 5.42 -6.40
C SER A 95 -13.49 5.28 -5.97
N GLN A 96 -13.86 4.15 -5.37
CA GLN A 96 -15.19 3.91 -4.81
C GLN A 96 -15.33 4.43 -3.37
N SER A 97 -14.21 4.77 -2.71
CA SER A 97 -14.25 5.35 -1.36
C SER A 97 -14.62 6.82 -1.41
N PRO A 98 -15.49 7.31 -0.48
CA PRO A 98 -15.76 8.74 -0.34
C PRO A 98 -14.48 9.58 -0.21
N GLY A 99 -13.50 9.11 0.54
CA GLY A 99 -12.21 9.78 0.73
C GLY A 99 -11.40 9.98 -0.55
N TYR A 100 -11.71 9.26 -1.63
CA TYR A 100 -11.04 9.49 -2.92
C TYR A 100 -11.25 10.90 -3.47
N ARG A 101 -12.36 11.55 -3.14
CA ARG A 101 -12.72 12.89 -3.58
C ARG A 101 -12.40 13.97 -2.55
N ASP A 102 -11.70 13.62 -1.47
CA ASP A 102 -11.28 14.60 -0.46
C ASP A 102 -10.28 15.60 -1.06
N ASP A 103 -10.51 16.88 -0.77
CA ASP A 103 -9.60 17.97 -1.14
C ASP A 103 -8.34 17.99 -0.27
N LEU A 104 -8.28 17.15 0.77
CA LEU A 104 -7.17 17.07 1.71
C LEU A 104 -6.43 15.75 1.55
N LEU A 105 -5.18 15.85 1.09
CA LEU A 105 -4.30 14.71 0.87
C LEU A 105 -3.13 14.72 1.85
N LEU A 106 -2.67 13.54 2.22
CA LEU A 106 -1.53 13.32 3.12
C LEU A 106 -0.40 12.66 2.33
N ILE A 107 0.78 13.27 2.32
CA ILE A 107 1.98 12.71 1.71
C ILE A 107 3.06 12.44 2.75
N ASP A 108 3.60 11.23 2.74
CA ASP A 108 4.74 10.85 3.61
C ASP A 108 5.44 9.61 3.06
N SER A 109 6.54 9.24 3.69
CA SER A 109 7.32 8.07 3.33
C SER A 109 7.68 7.22 4.54
N THR A 110 7.84 5.92 4.29
CA THR A 110 8.27 4.99 5.33
C THR A 110 9.39 4.07 4.81
N PRO A 111 10.37 3.70 5.64
CA PRO A 111 11.39 2.73 5.25
C PRO A 111 10.77 1.35 5.04
N VAL A 112 11.25 0.67 4.00
CA VAL A 112 11.00 -0.76 3.72
C VAL A 112 12.34 -1.47 3.78
N GLU A 113 12.66 -1.98 4.97
CA GLU A 113 13.93 -2.64 5.25
C GLU A 113 13.98 -4.02 4.59
N CYS A 114 15.02 -4.29 3.81
CA CYS A 114 15.19 -5.54 3.05
C CYS A 114 16.26 -6.47 3.64
N ALA A 115 17.21 -5.94 4.37
CA ALA A 115 18.22 -6.72 5.10
C ALA A 115 18.79 -5.93 6.28
N ARG A 116 19.30 -6.68 7.28
CA ARG A 116 19.93 -6.12 8.48
C ARG A 116 21.43 -6.42 8.57
N SER A 117 21.83 -7.62 8.16
CA SER A 117 23.24 -8.00 8.22
C SER A 117 23.96 -7.61 6.93
N ARG A 118 25.24 -7.22 7.07
CA ARG A 118 26.11 -6.88 5.95
C ARG A 118 26.25 -8.03 4.94
N GLU A 119 26.29 -9.27 5.41
CA GLU A 119 26.36 -10.46 4.56
C GLU A 119 25.09 -10.64 3.72
N THR A 120 23.92 -10.40 4.32
CA THR A 120 22.65 -10.47 3.59
C THR A 120 22.58 -9.39 2.52
N VAL A 121 23.04 -8.18 2.80
CA VAL A 121 23.11 -7.07 1.84
C VAL A 121 23.96 -7.47 0.63
N GLN A 122 25.17 -7.99 0.84
CA GLN A 122 26.09 -8.36 -0.23
C GLN A 122 25.58 -9.49 -1.13
N ARG A 123 24.77 -10.41 -0.58
CA ARG A 123 24.24 -11.58 -1.29
C ARG A 123 22.81 -11.37 -1.80
N SER A 124 22.24 -10.20 -1.57
CA SER A 124 20.85 -9.91 -1.94
C SER A 124 20.71 -9.68 -3.43
N ALA A 125 19.69 -10.25 -4.04
CA ALA A 125 19.27 -9.89 -5.41
C ALA A 125 18.69 -8.48 -5.52
N LEU A 126 18.67 -7.72 -4.42
CA LEU A 126 18.26 -6.30 -4.37
C LEU A 126 19.50 -5.38 -4.30
N ALA A 127 20.73 -5.91 -4.31
CA ALA A 127 21.96 -5.13 -4.11
C ALA A 127 22.12 -3.99 -5.13
N ASP A 128 21.68 -4.19 -6.37
CA ASP A 128 21.79 -3.20 -7.44
C ASP A 128 20.71 -2.10 -7.37
N ALA A 129 19.66 -2.29 -6.57
CA ALA A 129 18.51 -1.37 -6.54
C ALA A 129 18.25 -0.77 -5.15
N ALA A 130 18.62 -1.47 -4.07
CA ALA A 130 18.43 -1.02 -2.71
C ALA A 130 19.65 -0.24 -2.21
N ASP A 131 19.41 0.71 -1.30
CA ASP A 131 20.44 1.56 -0.72
C ASP A 131 20.30 1.70 0.79
N TYR A 132 21.33 2.29 1.42
CA TYR A 132 21.26 2.72 2.81
C TYR A 132 20.51 4.05 2.92
N GLY A 133 19.57 4.12 3.85
CA GLY A 133 18.86 5.33 4.21
C GLY A 133 18.86 5.55 5.72
N TRP A 134 18.60 6.77 6.13
CA TRP A 134 18.42 7.14 7.52
C TRP A 134 16.93 7.22 7.87
N CYS A 135 16.53 6.53 8.94
CA CYS A 135 15.18 6.65 9.52
C CYS A 135 15.25 7.55 10.76
N ALA A 136 14.81 8.79 10.61
CA ALA A 136 14.87 9.79 11.68
C ALA A 136 13.99 9.42 12.89
N SER A 137 12.82 8.85 12.67
CA SER A 137 11.88 8.45 13.74
C SER A 137 12.41 7.29 14.61
N GLN A 138 13.26 6.44 14.05
CA GLN A 138 13.87 5.30 14.74
C GLN A 138 15.35 5.52 15.08
N HIS A 139 15.93 6.67 14.73
CA HIS A 139 17.34 7.01 14.92
C HIS A 139 18.31 5.92 14.46
N ARG A 140 18.04 5.29 13.29
CA ARG A 140 18.87 4.22 12.74
C ARG A 140 19.01 4.25 11.23
N PHE A 141 20.10 3.69 10.74
CA PHE A 141 20.23 3.34 9.34
C PHE A 141 19.42 2.06 9.03
N PHE A 142 18.89 2.00 7.83
CA PHE A 142 18.31 0.80 7.25
C PHE A 142 18.86 0.59 5.85
N TRP A 143 18.82 -0.65 5.37
CA TRP A 143 19.12 -0.97 3.98
C TRP A 143 17.87 -1.50 3.30
N GLY A 144 17.51 -0.89 2.18
CA GLY A 144 16.29 -1.24 1.46
C GLY A 144 15.80 -0.10 0.58
N PHE A 145 14.52 0.17 0.67
CA PHE A 145 13.82 1.20 -0.11
C PHE A 145 13.07 2.15 0.81
N ARG A 146 12.66 3.27 0.23
CA ARG A 146 11.69 4.17 0.84
C ARG A 146 10.38 4.07 0.04
N LEU A 147 9.30 3.77 0.74
CA LEU A 147 7.95 3.75 0.20
C LEU A 147 7.32 5.11 0.45
N HIS A 148 7.09 5.86 -0.61
CA HIS A 148 6.31 7.09 -0.56
C HIS A 148 4.86 6.77 -0.91
N ALA A 149 3.92 7.37 -0.20
CA ALA A 149 2.50 7.18 -0.46
C ALA A 149 1.72 8.49 -0.26
N LEU A 150 0.67 8.62 -1.04
CA LEU A 150 -0.33 9.66 -0.96
C LEU A 150 -1.63 9.04 -0.51
N PHE A 151 -2.25 9.60 0.52
CA PHE A 151 -3.50 9.12 1.09
C PHE A 151 -4.53 10.23 1.18
N ALA A 152 -5.80 9.89 1.09
CA ALA A 152 -6.86 10.73 1.61
C ALA A 152 -6.88 10.69 3.16
N LEU A 153 -7.68 11.56 3.77
CA LEU A 153 -7.69 11.73 5.23
C LEU A 153 -8.22 10.49 5.97
N ASP A 154 -9.09 9.72 5.34
CA ASP A 154 -9.63 8.45 5.88
C ASP A 154 -8.65 7.28 5.79
N GLY A 155 -7.56 7.43 5.05
CA GLY A 155 -6.54 6.42 4.79
C GLY A 155 -6.64 5.75 3.41
N THR A 156 -7.58 6.18 2.56
CA THR A 156 -7.69 5.69 1.18
C THR A 156 -6.41 5.98 0.41
N PRO A 157 -5.71 4.96 -0.11
CA PRO A 157 -4.48 5.18 -0.87
C PRO A 157 -4.79 5.78 -2.25
N ARG A 158 -4.12 6.88 -2.59
CA ARG A 158 -4.26 7.59 -3.87
C ARG A 158 -3.14 7.25 -4.84
N ALA A 159 -1.92 7.20 -4.36
CA ALA A 159 -0.75 6.84 -5.14
C ALA A 159 0.36 6.29 -4.22
N LEU A 160 1.23 5.47 -4.76
CA LEU A 160 2.41 4.99 -4.05
C LEU A 160 3.58 4.76 -5.01
N THR A 161 4.79 4.87 -4.48
CA THR A 161 6.01 4.51 -5.21
C THR A 161 7.10 4.01 -4.26
N LEU A 162 7.89 3.06 -4.74
CA LEU A 162 9.02 2.48 -4.03
C LEU A 162 10.30 2.92 -4.71
N VAL A 163 11.16 3.62 -3.98
CA VAL A 163 12.37 4.24 -4.53
C VAL A 163 13.60 4.00 -3.65
N SER A 164 14.79 4.26 -4.20
CA SER A 164 16.01 4.33 -3.38
C SER A 164 15.86 5.41 -2.30
N PRO A 165 16.28 5.13 -1.06
CA PRO A 165 16.22 6.12 0.04
C PRO A 165 17.15 7.32 -0.16
N ARG A 166 17.96 7.36 -1.22
CA ARG A 166 18.83 8.49 -1.58
C ARG A 166 18.11 9.56 -2.38
N LEU A 167 16.95 9.24 -2.97
CA LEU A 167 16.19 10.23 -3.74
C LEU A 167 15.59 11.28 -2.82
N ASP A 168 15.52 12.51 -3.31
CA ASP A 168 14.94 13.64 -2.59
C ASP A 168 13.43 13.43 -2.44
N ASP A 169 12.90 13.61 -1.23
CA ASP A 169 11.48 13.40 -0.92
C ASP A 169 10.57 14.31 -1.77
N ARG A 170 11.04 15.50 -2.18
CA ARG A 170 10.30 16.47 -3.02
C ARG A 170 10.17 15.99 -4.47
N GLU A 171 11.24 15.47 -5.05
CA GLU A 171 11.21 14.93 -6.41
C GLU A 171 10.27 13.73 -6.51
N VAL A 172 10.34 12.85 -5.53
CA VAL A 172 9.45 11.68 -5.45
C VAL A 172 8.01 12.13 -5.18
N GLY A 173 7.81 13.09 -4.28
CA GLY A 173 6.50 13.65 -3.98
C GLY A 173 5.84 14.30 -5.20
N LEU A 174 6.59 15.08 -5.98
CA LEU A 174 6.09 15.67 -7.22
C LEU A 174 5.69 14.59 -8.23
N THR A 175 6.51 13.56 -8.39
CA THR A 175 6.20 12.43 -9.28
C THR A 175 4.91 11.72 -8.85
N LEU A 176 4.68 11.54 -7.55
CA LEU A 176 3.45 10.96 -7.03
C LEU A 176 2.23 11.82 -7.34
N LEU A 177 2.34 13.14 -7.13
CA LEU A 177 1.24 14.08 -7.41
C LEU A 177 0.92 14.14 -8.91
N GLN A 178 1.93 14.11 -9.79
CA GLN A 178 1.74 14.06 -11.23
C GLN A 178 1.06 12.77 -11.73
N ARG A 179 1.22 11.67 -11.00
CA ARG A 179 0.60 10.37 -11.31
C ARG A 179 -0.77 10.18 -10.65
N CYS A 180 -1.08 11.01 -9.66
CA CYS A 180 -2.36 11.00 -8.99
C CYS A 180 -3.39 11.76 -9.85
N ASP A 181 -4.58 11.21 -9.96
CA ASP A 181 -5.72 11.88 -10.58
C ASP A 181 -6.21 12.99 -9.62
N LEU A 182 -5.60 14.18 -9.73
CA LEU A 182 -5.99 15.36 -8.97
C LEU A 182 -7.14 16.05 -9.68
N ALA A 183 -8.18 16.43 -8.92
CA ALA A 183 -9.33 17.17 -9.45
C ALA A 183 -9.04 18.67 -9.61
N GLY A 184 -8.00 19.16 -8.92
CA GLY A 184 -7.65 20.57 -8.80
C GLY A 184 -8.17 21.20 -7.51
N GLY A 185 -7.33 22.03 -6.90
CA GLY A 185 -7.62 22.71 -5.63
C GLY A 185 -7.24 21.92 -4.38
N GLU A 186 -6.64 20.72 -4.50
CA GLU A 186 -6.30 19.93 -3.34
C GLU A 186 -5.22 20.57 -2.47
N THR A 187 -5.37 20.37 -1.16
CA THR A 187 -4.36 20.69 -0.16
C THR A 187 -3.60 19.42 0.24
N VAL A 188 -2.32 19.37 -0.08
CA VAL A 188 -1.42 18.26 0.25
C VAL A 188 -0.68 18.59 1.55
N ILE A 189 -0.84 17.76 2.57
CA ILE A 189 -0.13 17.90 3.84
C ILE A 189 1.05 16.94 3.87
N GLY A 190 2.26 17.51 3.99
CA GLY A 190 3.51 16.77 4.11
C GLY A 190 4.27 17.09 5.38
N ASP A 191 5.41 16.44 5.55
CA ASP A 191 6.36 16.77 6.61
C ASP A 191 7.26 17.96 6.21
N LYS A 192 8.17 18.36 7.09
CA LYS A 192 9.11 19.48 6.85
C LYS A 192 10.11 19.22 5.72
N ASN A 193 10.28 17.96 5.25
CA ASN A 193 11.18 17.64 4.15
C ASN A 193 10.62 18.12 2.80
N TYR A 194 9.31 18.28 2.70
CA TYR A 194 8.65 18.86 1.51
C TYR A 194 8.76 20.40 1.44
N ALA A 195 9.73 21.00 2.13
CA ALA A 195 10.00 22.43 2.08
C ALA A 195 10.81 22.79 0.83
N GLY A 196 10.44 23.89 0.16
CA GLY A 196 11.18 24.46 -0.98
C GLY A 196 10.28 25.30 -1.88
N ARG A 197 10.75 26.47 -2.31
CA ARG A 197 9.99 27.38 -3.19
C ARG A 197 9.71 26.74 -4.55
N ASP A 198 10.70 26.04 -5.09
CA ASP A 198 10.56 25.38 -6.40
C ASP A 198 9.59 24.21 -6.34
N PHE A 199 9.64 23.42 -5.27
CA PHE A 199 8.67 22.35 -5.03
C PHE A 199 7.25 22.92 -4.88
N ALA A 200 7.07 23.98 -4.07
CA ALA A 200 5.75 24.59 -3.88
C ALA A 200 5.20 25.16 -5.21
N ARG A 201 6.06 25.77 -6.05
CA ARG A 201 5.66 26.23 -7.40
C ARG A 201 5.26 25.07 -8.31
N ALA A 202 6.02 23.96 -8.29
CA ALA A 202 5.71 22.78 -9.09
C ALA A 202 4.39 22.12 -8.66
N VAL A 203 4.10 22.08 -7.35
CA VAL A 203 2.80 21.59 -6.83
C VAL A 203 1.67 22.55 -7.24
N SER A 204 1.88 23.87 -7.15
CA SER A 204 0.90 24.86 -7.58
C SER A 204 0.59 24.79 -9.09
N ALA A 205 1.57 24.39 -9.91
CA ALA A 205 1.34 24.15 -11.34
C ALA A 205 0.44 22.92 -11.64
N LEU A 206 0.21 22.07 -10.65
CA LEU A 206 -0.75 20.94 -10.68
C LEU A 206 -2.13 21.35 -10.10
N ASP A 207 -2.36 22.66 -9.89
CA ASP A 207 -3.53 23.18 -9.20
C ASP A 207 -3.74 22.60 -7.80
N ALA A 208 -2.64 22.38 -7.07
CA ALA A 208 -2.64 21.90 -5.70
C ALA A 208 -1.79 22.78 -4.79
N THR A 209 -1.97 22.71 -3.49
CA THR A 209 -1.22 23.48 -2.49
C THR A 209 -0.52 22.57 -1.51
N ILE A 210 0.79 22.76 -1.30
CA ILE A 210 1.52 22.02 -0.26
C ILE A 210 1.49 22.78 1.07
N VAL A 211 1.04 22.11 2.12
CA VAL A 211 1.04 22.61 3.49
C VAL A 211 1.90 21.70 4.37
N ARG A 212 2.79 22.29 5.13
CA ARG A 212 3.76 21.57 5.98
C ARG A 212 4.06 22.31 7.27
N PRO A 213 4.58 21.62 8.30
CA PRO A 213 5.09 22.31 9.47
C PRO A 213 6.26 23.22 9.10
N ARG A 214 6.34 24.34 9.80
CA ARG A 214 7.47 25.28 9.67
C ARG A 214 8.79 24.62 10.07
N ARG A 215 9.87 24.94 9.38
CA ARG A 215 11.23 24.63 9.81
C ARG A 215 11.68 25.60 10.91
N ARG A 216 12.65 25.17 11.72
CA ARG A 216 13.14 25.97 12.87
C ARG A 216 13.75 27.31 12.46
N ASP A 217 14.30 27.38 11.27
CA ASP A 217 14.97 28.54 10.66
C ASP A 217 14.01 29.48 9.90
N GLU A 218 12.73 29.14 9.81
CA GLU A 218 11.73 29.97 9.13
C GLU A 218 11.06 30.97 10.09
N PRO A 219 10.77 32.22 9.68
CA PRO A 219 10.12 33.23 10.53
C PRO A 219 8.61 32.94 10.69
N GLY A 220 8.01 33.49 11.76
CA GLY A 220 6.56 33.42 12.02
C GLY A 220 6.07 32.14 12.68
N GLN A 221 4.75 32.02 12.83
CA GLN A 221 4.08 30.81 13.31
C GLN A 221 3.57 30.00 12.12
N GLY A 222 3.87 28.70 12.08
CA GLY A 222 3.36 27.78 11.08
C GLY A 222 2.01 27.18 11.46
N PRO A 223 1.32 26.50 10.53
CA PRO A 223 0.07 25.82 10.82
C PRO A 223 0.27 24.69 11.84
N HIS A 224 -0.73 24.51 12.73
CA HIS A 224 -0.73 23.42 13.69
C HIS A 224 -1.23 22.12 13.02
N LEU A 225 -0.31 21.33 12.48
CA LEU A 225 -0.61 20.11 11.71
C LEU A 225 -0.46 18.81 12.50
N ALA A 226 -0.12 18.89 13.80
CA ALA A 226 0.17 17.68 14.58
C ALA A 226 -0.97 16.64 14.57
N PRO A 227 -2.27 16.99 14.75
CA PRO A 227 -3.34 16.01 14.72
C PRO A 227 -3.53 15.34 13.36
N ILE A 228 -3.30 16.09 12.28
CA ILE A 228 -3.44 15.57 10.92
C ILE A 228 -2.25 14.67 10.57
N ARG A 229 -1.05 15.05 10.96
CA ARG A 229 0.15 14.24 10.74
C ARG A 229 0.11 12.91 11.51
N GLN A 230 -0.46 12.88 12.72
CA GLN A 230 -0.71 11.64 13.43
C GLN A 230 -1.56 10.65 12.61
N ARG A 231 -2.43 11.11 11.72
CA ARG A 231 -3.23 10.22 10.87
C ARG A 231 -2.35 9.44 9.91
N ILE A 232 -1.41 10.08 9.21
CA ILE A 232 -0.54 9.36 8.26
C ILE A 232 0.39 8.38 8.98
N GLU A 233 0.90 8.76 10.16
CA GLU A 233 1.67 7.84 11.01
C GLU A 233 0.83 6.62 11.40
N SER A 234 -0.44 6.83 11.77
CA SER A 234 -1.40 5.77 12.07
C SER A 234 -1.74 4.89 10.86
N ILE A 235 -1.81 5.46 9.64
CA ILE A 235 -2.04 4.69 8.42
C ILE A 235 -0.84 3.77 8.15
N PHE A 236 0.38 4.29 8.20
CA PHE A 236 1.58 3.47 8.05
C PHE A 236 1.73 2.43 9.16
N TRP A 237 1.33 2.77 10.40
CA TRP A 237 1.31 1.80 11.50
C TRP A 237 0.36 0.64 11.19
N THR A 238 -0.87 0.92 10.71
CA THR A 238 -1.81 -0.12 10.25
C THR A 238 -1.18 -1.02 9.17
N CYS A 239 -0.50 -0.42 8.18
CA CYS A 239 0.18 -1.20 7.14
C CYS A 239 1.31 -2.08 7.70
N LYS A 240 2.06 -1.60 8.68
CA LYS A 240 3.20 -2.32 9.27
C LYS A 240 2.76 -3.42 10.22
N ASP A 241 1.82 -3.13 11.08
CA ASP A 241 1.35 -4.04 12.13
C ASP A 241 0.35 -5.06 11.58
N LEU A 242 -0.84 -4.62 11.18
CA LEU A 242 -1.90 -5.51 10.72
C LEU A 242 -1.56 -6.15 9.36
N LEU A 243 -1.15 -5.36 8.40
CA LEU A 243 -0.88 -5.84 7.04
C LEU A 243 0.56 -6.34 6.86
N THR A 244 1.37 -6.34 7.91
CA THR A 244 2.74 -6.90 7.91
C THR A 244 3.68 -6.34 6.84
N LEU A 245 3.62 -5.02 6.58
CA LEU A 245 4.42 -4.36 5.54
C LEU A 245 5.93 -4.60 5.72
N GLU A 246 6.43 -4.57 6.95
CA GLU A 246 7.85 -4.79 7.25
C GLU A 246 8.26 -6.27 7.15
N ARG A 247 7.31 -7.20 7.17
CA ARG A 247 7.53 -8.65 7.03
C ARG A 247 7.19 -9.13 5.62
N HIS A 248 7.54 -8.36 4.59
CA HIS A 248 7.19 -8.65 3.20
C HIS A 248 7.77 -9.97 2.67
N GLY A 249 8.93 -10.42 3.14
CA GLY A 249 9.57 -11.67 2.74
C GLY A 249 10.03 -11.73 1.28
N ALA A 250 10.06 -10.60 0.60
CA ALA A 250 10.49 -10.49 -0.79
C ALA A 250 12.02 -10.55 -0.91
N ARG A 251 12.50 -11.15 -1.99
CA ARG A 251 13.94 -11.28 -2.30
C ARG A 251 14.33 -10.61 -3.62
N THR A 252 13.39 -10.12 -4.38
CA THR A 252 13.60 -9.40 -5.66
C THR A 252 12.76 -8.14 -5.68
N LEU A 253 13.12 -7.15 -6.49
CA LEU A 253 12.40 -5.88 -6.59
C LEU A 253 10.93 -6.09 -7.02
N ASN A 254 10.70 -6.89 -8.06
CA ASN A 254 9.33 -7.20 -8.50
C ASN A 254 8.54 -7.94 -7.42
N GLY A 255 9.18 -8.85 -6.66
CA GLY A 255 8.53 -9.51 -5.53
C GLY A 255 8.23 -8.55 -4.38
N LEU A 256 9.06 -7.54 -4.17
CA LEU A 256 8.80 -6.50 -3.17
C LEU A 256 7.64 -5.60 -3.60
N ARG A 257 7.63 -5.14 -4.87
CA ARG A 257 6.52 -4.36 -5.43
C ARG A 257 5.18 -5.10 -5.27
N GLU A 258 5.09 -6.35 -5.71
CA GLU A 258 3.85 -7.13 -5.60
C GLU A 258 3.38 -7.27 -4.14
N ARG A 259 4.32 -7.45 -3.20
CA ARG A 259 3.98 -7.58 -1.77
C ARG A 259 3.45 -6.27 -1.19
N ILE A 260 3.99 -5.14 -1.61
CA ILE A 260 3.49 -3.82 -1.21
C ILE A 260 2.09 -3.61 -1.80
N LEU A 261 1.92 -3.84 -3.10
CA LEU A 261 0.63 -3.68 -3.78
C LEU A 261 -0.46 -4.57 -3.18
N GLN A 262 -0.14 -5.80 -2.81
CA GLN A 262 -1.04 -6.69 -2.08
C GLN A 262 -1.60 -6.04 -0.80
N ARG A 263 -0.76 -5.37 -0.02
CA ARG A 263 -1.15 -4.73 1.24
C ARG A 263 -1.97 -3.47 1.02
N PHE A 264 -1.60 -2.68 0.04
CA PHE A 264 -2.32 -1.45 -0.28
C PHE A 264 -3.67 -1.72 -0.97
N LEU A 265 -3.76 -2.76 -1.80
CA LEU A 265 -5.04 -3.26 -2.30
C LEU A 265 -5.94 -3.70 -1.13
N THR A 266 -5.37 -4.44 -0.17
CA THR A 266 -6.12 -4.86 1.02
C THR A 266 -6.62 -3.65 1.83
N LEU A 267 -5.76 -2.65 2.04
CA LEU A 267 -6.14 -1.41 2.72
C LEU A 267 -7.31 -0.71 1.99
N ALA A 268 -7.19 -0.54 0.67
CA ALA A 268 -8.23 0.10 -0.14
C ALA A 268 -9.55 -0.68 -0.08
N ALA A 269 -9.52 -2.00 -0.27
CA ALA A 269 -10.71 -2.84 -0.24
C ALA A 269 -11.40 -2.80 1.14
N CYS A 270 -10.65 -2.88 2.24
CA CYS A 270 -11.20 -2.78 3.59
C CYS A 270 -11.84 -1.41 3.85
N ILE A 271 -11.17 -0.30 3.48
CA ILE A 271 -11.71 1.05 3.67
C ILE A 271 -13.00 1.22 2.88
N THR A 272 -13.02 0.83 1.61
CA THR A 272 -14.21 0.93 0.75
C THR A 272 -15.36 0.12 1.32
N LEU A 273 -15.11 -1.13 1.71
CA LEU A 273 -16.14 -1.98 2.30
C LEU A 273 -16.65 -1.42 3.64
N ASN A 274 -15.76 -0.90 4.49
CA ASN A 274 -16.15 -0.28 5.76
C ASN A 274 -17.05 0.94 5.54
N HIS A 275 -16.77 1.79 4.54
CA HIS A 275 -17.66 2.89 4.18
C HIS A 275 -19.05 2.40 3.74
N GLN A 276 -19.11 1.34 2.92
CA GLN A 276 -20.38 0.74 2.48
C GLN A 276 -21.18 0.16 3.64
N LEU A 277 -20.51 -0.35 4.66
CA LEU A 277 -21.11 -0.93 5.87
C LEU A 277 -21.39 0.11 6.98
N GLY A 278 -21.05 1.39 6.78
CA GLY A 278 -21.17 2.44 7.79
C GLY A 278 -20.23 2.24 8.99
N ARG A 279 -19.11 1.55 8.80
CA ARG A 279 -18.08 1.30 9.82
C ARG A 279 -16.99 2.39 9.77
N PRO A 280 -16.21 2.58 10.85
CA PRO A 280 -15.01 3.42 10.78
C PRO A 280 -14.08 2.93 9.65
N PRO A 281 -13.59 3.81 8.76
CA PRO A 281 -12.88 3.41 7.54
C PRO A 281 -11.73 2.44 7.78
N ARG A 282 -10.97 2.62 8.85
CA ARG A 282 -9.80 1.79 9.20
C ARG A 282 -10.06 0.75 10.29
N ALA A 283 -11.28 0.31 10.48
CA ALA A 283 -11.62 -0.81 11.36
C ALA A 283 -11.25 -2.16 10.73
N LEU A 284 -9.93 -2.34 10.42
CA LEU A 284 -9.43 -3.53 9.75
C LEU A 284 -9.37 -4.75 10.68
N VAL A 285 -9.33 -4.53 11.99
CA VAL A 285 -9.28 -5.61 13.00
C VAL A 285 -10.50 -6.51 12.90
N ASP A 286 -11.64 -5.97 12.51
CA ASP A 286 -12.89 -6.72 12.37
C ASP A 286 -12.80 -7.87 11.35
N TYR A 287 -11.85 -7.79 10.41
CA TYR A 287 -11.61 -8.82 9.40
C TYR A 287 -10.56 -9.88 9.81
N VAL A 288 -9.94 -9.74 10.98
CA VAL A 288 -8.79 -10.58 11.40
C VAL A 288 -9.22 -11.64 12.42
N ALA A 289 -10.35 -11.48 13.06
CA ALA A 289 -10.84 -12.29 14.20
C ALA A 289 -11.05 -13.77 13.89
#